data_059e4185b59997245eb5698f04f9e0f1
#
_entry.id   059e4185b59997245eb5698f04f9e0f1
#
_cell.length_a   1.000
_cell.length_b   1.000
_cell.length_c   1.000
_cell.angle_alpha   90.00
_cell.angle_beta   90.00
_cell.angle_gamma   90.00
#
_symmetry.space_group_name_H-M   'P 1'
#
loop_
_entity.id
_entity.type
_entity.pdbx_description
1 polymer ?
#
loop_
_entity_poly.entity_id
_entity_poly.type
_entity_poly.pdbx_seq_one_letter_code
_entity_poly.pdbx_strand_id
1 'polypeptide(L)'
;MEANTEIYNIYFDETINAVIMEWDGYATSNQFKEGTELMLNTLLQNNCVKVLADIKDMVLIGMEDQQWMNTHFLPRAIKFGFKAAAIIKPDSYFNKVAVESISYKVDKDKLAINFFDNMEEAREWLAKM
;
A
#
# COMPACT_ATOMS: atom_id res chain seq x y z
N MET A 1 10.28 -11.32 6.83
CA MET A 1 10.37 -10.39 7.97
C MET A 1 9.00 -9.79 8.23
N GLU A 2 8.66 -9.62 9.48
CA GLU A 2 7.38 -9.08 9.90
C GLU A 2 7.62 -7.91 10.84
N ALA A 3 6.84 -6.83 10.66
CA ALA A 3 6.87 -5.69 11.57
C ALA A 3 5.44 -5.35 11.98
N ASN A 4 5.23 -5.26 13.28
CA ASN A 4 3.91 -5.05 13.88
C ASN A 4 3.99 -3.94 14.91
N THR A 5 3.18 -2.89 14.71
CA THR A 5 2.98 -1.80 15.65
C THR A 5 1.49 -1.62 15.86
N GLU A 6 1.09 -0.68 16.76
CA GLU A 6 -0.34 -0.37 16.95
C GLU A 6 -0.98 0.25 15.70
N ILE A 7 -0.17 0.91 14.84
CA ILE A 7 -0.66 1.65 13.68
C ILE A 7 -0.59 0.84 12.41
N TYR A 8 0.42 -0.01 12.27
CA TYR A 8 0.57 -0.81 11.05
C TYR A 8 1.13 -2.20 11.36
N ASN A 9 0.81 -3.13 10.47
CA ASN A 9 1.34 -4.48 10.47
C ASN A 9 1.77 -4.81 9.05
N ILE A 10 3.03 -5.16 8.85
CA ILE A 10 3.61 -5.40 7.53
C ILE A 10 4.31 -6.75 7.51
N TYR A 11 3.91 -7.63 6.59
CA TYR A 11 4.48 -8.95 6.48
C TYR A 11 4.36 -9.48 5.05
N PHE A 12 5.17 -10.46 4.73
CA PHE A 12 5.14 -11.15 3.44
C PHE A 12 4.24 -12.38 3.54
N ASP A 13 3.32 -12.54 2.59
CA ASP A 13 2.46 -13.71 2.48
C ASP A 13 2.88 -14.51 1.26
N GLU A 14 3.55 -15.64 1.50
CA GLU A 14 4.07 -16.47 0.41
C GLU A 14 2.98 -17.18 -0.39
N THR A 15 1.77 -17.35 0.17
CA THR A 15 0.68 -18.04 -0.54
C THR A 15 0.23 -17.28 -1.78
N ILE A 16 0.30 -15.94 -1.75
CA ILE A 16 -0.03 -15.10 -2.90
C ILE A 16 1.17 -14.33 -3.41
N ASN A 17 2.34 -14.54 -2.84
CA ASN A 17 3.58 -13.86 -3.18
C ASN A 17 3.40 -12.33 -3.15
N ALA A 18 2.89 -11.82 -2.06
CA ALA A 18 2.60 -10.39 -1.88
C ALA A 18 2.97 -9.92 -0.48
N VAL A 19 3.37 -8.66 -0.37
CA VAL A 19 3.51 -8.00 0.93
C VAL A 19 2.14 -7.52 1.36
N ILE A 20 1.76 -7.85 2.59
CA ILE A 20 0.52 -7.38 3.20
C ILE A 20 0.84 -6.20 4.09
N MET A 21 0.09 -5.11 3.94
CA MET A 21 0.27 -3.90 4.71
C MET A 21 -1.09 -3.51 5.29
N GLU A 22 -1.23 -3.61 6.61
CA GLU A 22 -2.48 -3.31 7.31
C GLU A 22 -2.30 -2.06 8.15
N TRP A 23 -3.22 -1.10 8.02
CA TRP A 23 -3.17 0.16 8.76
C TRP A 23 -4.44 0.32 9.60
N ASP A 24 -4.28 0.83 10.83
CA ASP A 24 -5.40 1.06 11.74
C ASP A 24 -5.18 2.36 12.51
N GLY A 25 -6.15 3.28 12.40
CA GLY A 25 -6.14 4.54 13.11
C GLY A 25 -5.42 5.66 12.39
N TYR A 26 -4.96 6.65 13.16
CA TYR A 26 -4.25 7.81 12.64
C TYR A 26 -2.75 7.57 12.66
N ALA A 27 -2.13 7.64 11.50
CA ALA A 27 -0.67 7.58 11.38
C ALA A 27 -0.11 8.99 11.29
N THR A 28 0.89 9.30 12.12
CA THR A 28 1.66 10.53 11.94
C THR A 28 2.42 10.45 10.61
N SER A 29 2.91 11.58 10.12
CA SER A 29 3.71 11.58 8.89
C SER A 29 4.93 10.66 9.00
N ASN A 30 5.62 10.68 10.15
CA ASN A 30 6.76 9.81 10.38
C ASN A 30 6.37 8.33 10.37
N GLN A 31 5.26 7.98 11.00
CA GLN A 31 4.76 6.60 11.02
C GLN A 31 4.36 6.14 9.63
N PHE A 32 3.69 7.01 8.88
CA PHE A 32 3.29 6.70 7.52
C PHE A 32 4.49 6.41 6.62
N LYS A 33 5.49 7.28 6.67
CA LYS A 33 6.72 7.11 5.88
C LYS A 33 7.49 5.87 6.31
N GLU A 34 7.64 5.66 7.60
CA GLU A 34 8.32 4.49 8.16
C GLU A 34 7.69 3.18 7.70
N GLY A 35 6.37 3.06 7.87
CA GLY A 35 5.66 1.85 7.47
C GLY A 35 5.70 1.61 5.97
N THR A 36 5.57 2.68 5.19
CA THR A 36 5.60 2.59 3.73
C THR A 36 6.99 2.18 3.22
N GLU A 37 8.05 2.73 3.81
CA GLU A 37 9.42 2.31 3.47
C GLU A 37 9.67 0.86 3.88
N LEU A 38 9.16 0.45 5.02
CA LEU A 38 9.29 -0.93 5.48
C LEU A 38 8.59 -1.90 4.53
N MET A 39 7.46 -1.49 3.96
CA MET A 39 6.77 -2.28 2.94
C MET A 39 7.69 -2.51 1.74
N LEU A 40 8.34 -1.47 1.25
CA LEU A 40 9.26 -1.58 0.12
C LEU A 40 10.44 -2.49 0.45
N ASN A 41 11.03 -2.35 1.63
CA ASN A 41 12.13 -3.20 2.07
C ASN A 41 11.70 -4.67 2.13
N THR A 42 10.51 -4.94 2.65
CA THR A 42 9.97 -6.30 2.74
C THR A 42 9.75 -6.88 1.35
N LEU A 43 9.24 -6.06 0.44
CA LEU A 43 9.02 -6.44 -0.95
C LEU A 43 10.34 -6.84 -1.62
N LEU A 44 11.37 -6.03 -1.46
CA LEU A 44 12.69 -6.29 -2.07
C LEU A 44 13.36 -7.51 -1.46
N GLN A 45 13.27 -7.70 -0.15
CA GLN A 45 13.86 -8.85 0.54
C GLN A 45 13.25 -10.18 0.07
N ASN A 46 12.01 -10.16 -0.38
CA ASN A 46 11.31 -11.37 -0.82
C ASN A 46 11.21 -11.49 -2.34
N ASN A 47 11.91 -10.65 -3.09
CA ASN A 47 11.85 -10.62 -4.55
C ASN A 47 10.41 -10.54 -5.05
N CYS A 48 9.61 -9.71 -4.38
CA CYS A 48 8.18 -9.59 -4.62
C CYS A 48 7.90 -8.30 -5.38
N VAL A 49 6.80 -8.27 -6.14
CA VAL A 49 6.40 -7.09 -6.92
C VAL A 49 4.98 -6.63 -6.58
N LYS A 50 4.31 -7.31 -5.65
CA LYS A 50 2.88 -7.13 -5.35
C LYS A 50 2.68 -6.72 -3.90
N VAL A 51 1.74 -5.79 -3.67
CA VAL A 51 1.34 -5.34 -2.33
C VAL A 51 -0.17 -5.42 -2.20
N LEU A 52 -0.65 -5.88 -1.04
CA LEU A 52 -2.03 -5.74 -0.63
C LEU A 52 -2.07 -4.75 0.53
N ALA A 53 -2.68 -3.60 0.30
CA ALA A 53 -2.79 -2.55 1.31
C ALA A 53 -4.20 -2.51 1.89
N ASP A 54 -4.34 -2.99 3.11
CA ASP A 54 -5.59 -2.90 3.86
C ASP A 54 -5.58 -1.59 4.64
N ILE A 55 -6.27 -0.60 4.09
CA ILE A 55 -6.38 0.73 4.69
C ILE A 55 -7.82 1.04 5.11
N LYS A 56 -8.63 -0.01 5.27
CA LYS A 56 -10.04 0.12 5.65
C LYS A 56 -10.20 0.97 6.91
N ASP A 57 -9.39 0.71 7.93
CA ASP A 57 -9.48 1.37 9.23
C ASP A 57 -8.49 2.52 9.40
N MET A 58 -7.81 2.92 8.33
CA MET A 58 -6.91 4.07 8.34
C MET A 58 -7.71 5.37 8.29
N VAL A 59 -7.38 6.33 9.17
CA VAL A 59 -8.15 7.56 9.28
C VAL A 59 -7.94 8.49 8.10
N LEU A 60 -6.70 8.85 7.79
CA LEU A 60 -6.41 9.82 6.74
C LEU A 60 -4.92 9.84 6.38
N ILE A 61 -4.63 9.92 5.08
CA ILE A 61 -3.31 10.27 4.57
C ILE A 61 -3.32 11.77 4.30
N GLY A 62 -2.54 12.54 5.04
CA GLY A 62 -2.49 13.99 4.90
C GLY A 62 -1.92 14.43 3.56
N MET A 63 -2.18 15.69 3.20
CA MET A 63 -1.77 16.24 1.91
C MET A 63 -0.26 16.15 1.66
N GLU A 64 0.53 16.43 2.69
CA GLU A 64 2.00 16.33 2.60
C GLU A 64 2.44 14.91 2.28
N ASP A 65 1.82 13.91 2.92
CA ASP A 65 2.15 12.51 2.70
C ASP A 65 1.67 12.01 1.34
N GLN A 66 0.54 12.53 0.85
CA GLN A 66 0.08 12.26 -0.51
C GLN A 66 1.11 12.75 -1.53
N GLN A 67 1.63 13.95 -1.34
CA GLN A 67 2.66 14.51 -2.23
C GLN A 67 3.93 13.68 -2.16
N TRP A 68 4.35 13.29 -0.97
CA TRP A 68 5.53 12.45 -0.79
C TRP A 68 5.38 11.11 -1.52
N MET A 69 4.20 10.49 -1.45
CA MET A 69 3.91 9.25 -2.19
C MET A 69 4.13 9.44 -3.69
N ASN A 70 3.55 10.48 -4.26
CA ASN A 70 3.58 10.67 -5.71
C ASN A 70 4.91 11.20 -6.24
N THR A 71 5.66 11.98 -5.45
CA THR A 71 6.89 12.63 -5.93
C THR A 71 8.15 11.87 -5.54
N HIS A 72 8.14 11.13 -4.44
CA HIS A 72 9.33 10.47 -3.90
C HIS A 72 9.20 8.96 -3.83
N PHE A 73 8.13 8.47 -3.19
CA PHE A 73 8.05 7.04 -2.88
C PHE A 73 7.71 6.18 -4.10
N LEU A 74 6.58 6.46 -4.75
CA LEU A 74 6.09 5.60 -5.84
C LEU A 74 7.04 5.55 -7.04
N PRO A 75 7.61 6.67 -7.50
CA PRO A 75 8.58 6.60 -8.60
C PRO A 75 9.77 5.70 -8.26
N ARG A 76 10.28 5.78 -7.03
CA ARG A 76 11.39 4.95 -6.57
C ARG A 76 10.98 3.49 -6.44
N ALA A 77 9.84 3.21 -5.83
CA ALA A 77 9.34 1.86 -5.64
C ALA A 77 9.11 1.15 -6.99
N ILE A 78 8.52 1.84 -7.96
CA ILE A 78 8.31 1.33 -9.30
C ILE A 78 9.64 1.01 -9.96
N LYS A 79 10.63 1.87 -9.82
CA LYS A 79 11.96 1.66 -10.36
C LYS A 79 12.60 0.39 -9.79
N PHE A 80 12.34 0.07 -8.53
CA PHE A 80 12.87 -1.13 -7.88
C PHE A 80 12.02 -2.38 -8.11
N GLY A 81 10.93 -2.29 -8.87
CA GLY A 81 10.18 -3.47 -9.28
C GLY A 81 8.75 -3.60 -8.75
N PHE A 82 8.25 -2.61 -8.02
CA PHE A 82 6.86 -2.61 -7.55
C PHE A 82 5.92 -2.49 -8.76
N LYS A 83 5.02 -3.46 -8.94
CA LYS A 83 4.19 -3.56 -10.16
C LYS A 83 2.69 -3.64 -9.92
N ALA A 84 2.24 -4.07 -8.75
CA ALA A 84 0.81 -4.25 -8.52
C ALA A 84 0.44 -3.95 -7.07
N ALA A 85 -0.64 -3.20 -6.90
CA ALA A 85 -1.20 -2.87 -5.59
C ALA A 85 -2.70 -3.14 -5.57
N ALA A 86 -3.13 -4.02 -4.68
CA ALA A 86 -4.53 -4.21 -4.36
C ALA A 86 -4.82 -3.41 -3.10
N ILE A 87 -5.82 -2.54 -3.14
CA ILE A 87 -6.15 -1.66 -2.03
C ILE A 87 -7.55 -1.98 -1.53
N ILE A 88 -7.66 -2.31 -0.24
CA ILE A 88 -8.97 -2.44 0.40
C ILE A 88 -9.42 -1.05 0.79
N LYS A 89 -10.57 -0.63 0.27
CA LYS A 89 -11.07 0.75 0.37
C LYS A 89 -11.20 1.23 1.81
N PRO A 90 -10.80 2.51 2.07
CA PRO A 90 -11.02 3.10 3.39
C PRO A 90 -12.49 3.30 3.69
N ASP A 91 -12.88 3.11 4.95
CA ASP A 91 -14.23 3.47 5.41
C ASP A 91 -14.38 4.99 5.52
N SER A 92 -13.30 5.70 5.84
CA SER A 92 -13.29 7.15 5.91
C SER A 92 -13.44 7.77 4.52
N TYR A 93 -14.43 8.63 4.33
CA TYR A 93 -14.64 9.34 3.08
C TYR A 93 -13.41 10.18 2.69
N PHE A 94 -12.87 10.92 3.66
CA PHE A 94 -11.72 11.78 3.39
C PHE A 94 -10.48 10.99 3.00
N ASN A 95 -10.26 9.83 3.63
CA ASN A 95 -9.14 8.98 3.24
C ASN A 95 -9.37 8.31 1.89
N LYS A 96 -10.60 7.98 1.57
CA LYS A 96 -10.96 7.47 0.25
C LYS A 96 -10.56 8.46 -0.84
N VAL A 97 -10.89 9.74 -0.65
CA VAL A 97 -10.52 10.81 -1.58
C VAL A 97 -9.00 10.96 -1.67
N ALA A 98 -8.31 10.90 -0.51
CA ALA A 98 -6.85 11.01 -0.48
C ALA A 98 -6.17 9.90 -1.29
N VAL A 99 -6.62 8.66 -1.10
CA VAL A 99 -6.04 7.49 -1.79
C VAL A 99 -6.36 7.52 -3.28
N GLU A 100 -7.57 7.91 -3.65
CA GLU A 100 -7.95 8.09 -5.05
C GLU A 100 -7.08 9.16 -5.73
N SER A 101 -6.78 10.25 -5.02
CA SER A 101 -5.91 11.32 -5.51
C SER A 101 -4.50 10.81 -5.78
N ILE A 102 -3.94 10.01 -4.86
CA ILE A 102 -2.63 9.38 -5.06
C ILE A 102 -2.68 8.49 -6.30
N SER A 103 -3.67 7.61 -6.37
CA SER A 103 -3.81 6.62 -7.46
C SER A 103 -3.99 7.29 -8.82
N TYR A 104 -4.75 8.38 -8.87
CA TYR A 104 -5.04 9.08 -10.12
C TYR A 104 -3.77 9.57 -10.82
N LYS A 105 -2.74 9.94 -10.08
CA LYS A 105 -1.48 10.47 -10.62
C LYS A 105 -0.50 9.38 -11.05
N VAL A 106 -0.81 8.11 -10.78
CA VAL A 106 0.07 6.99 -11.11
C VAL A 106 -0.15 6.56 -12.55
N ASP A 107 0.95 6.28 -13.27
CA ASP A 107 0.90 5.69 -14.60
C ASP A 107 0.53 4.21 -14.48
N LYS A 108 -0.65 3.85 -14.94
CA LYS A 108 -1.21 2.50 -14.80
C LYS A 108 -0.47 1.47 -15.65
N ASP A 109 0.31 1.90 -16.61
CA ASP A 109 1.16 0.99 -17.38
C ASP A 109 2.38 0.55 -16.57
N LYS A 110 2.76 1.34 -15.55
CA LYS A 110 3.90 1.04 -14.69
C LYS A 110 3.50 0.37 -13.39
N LEU A 111 2.35 0.72 -12.84
CA LEU A 111 1.85 0.16 -11.60
C LEU A 111 0.35 -0.08 -11.73
N ALA A 112 -0.05 -1.34 -11.69
CA ALA A 112 -1.46 -1.72 -11.70
C ALA A 112 -2.03 -1.51 -10.30
N ILE A 113 -3.06 -0.67 -10.18
CA ILE A 113 -3.74 -0.41 -8.92
C ILE A 113 -5.20 -0.78 -9.09
N ASN A 114 -5.72 -1.56 -8.14
CA ASN A 114 -7.14 -1.90 -8.12
C ASN A 114 -7.67 -1.82 -6.70
N PHE A 115 -8.96 -1.46 -6.58
CA PHE A 115 -9.63 -1.25 -5.30
C PHE A 115 -10.64 -2.36 -5.05
N PHE A 116 -10.70 -2.81 -3.79
CA PHE A 116 -11.57 -3.93 -3.39
C PHE A 116 -12.31 -3.59 -2.11
N ASP A 117 -13.46 -4.25 -1.92
CA ASP A 117 -14.27 -4.09 -0.71
C ASP A 117 -13.82 -5.00 0.42
N ASN A 118 -13.11 -6.08 0.11
CA ASN A 118 -12.70 -7.06 1.10
C ASN A 118 -11.39 -7.73 0.74
N MET A 119 -10.82 -8.40 1.75
CA MET A 119 -9.53 -9.07 1.65
C MET A 119 -9.56 -10.22 0.62
N GLU A 120 -10.64 -10.99 0.59
CA GLU A 120 -10.75 -12.16 -0.28
C GLU A 120 -10.62 -11.79 -1.76
N GLU A 121 -11.35 -10.78 -2.20
CA GLU A 121 -11.31 -10.33 -3.60
C GLU A 121 -9.93 -9.76 -3.96
N ALA A 122 -9.34 -9.01 -3.04
CA ALA A 122 -7.99 -8.45 -3.24
C ALA A 122 -6.96 -9.56 -3.41
N ARG A 123 -7.01 -10.58 -2.55
CA ARG A 123 -6.09 -11.72 -2.63
C ARG A 123 -6.25 -12.49 -3.93
N GLU A 124 -7.48 -12.71 -4.38
CA GLU A 124 -7.74 -13.41 -5.64
C GLU A 124 -7.13 -12.67 -6.83
N TRP A 125 -7.29 -11.36 -6.86
CA TRP A 125 -6.73 -10.56 -7.95
C TRP A 125 -5.20 -10.62 -7.98
N LEU A 126 -4.57 -10.49 -6.81
CA LEU A 126 -3.10 -10.56 -6.72
C LEU A 126 -2.56 -11.95 -7.06
N ALA A 127 -3.29 -13.01 -6.68
CA ALA A 127 -2.85 -14.36 -6.94
C ALA A 127 -2.77 -14.67 -8.45
N LYS A 128 -3.53 -13.94 -9.26
CA LYS A 128 -3.54 -14.12 -10.71
C LYS A 128 -2.49 -13.26 -11.44
N MET A 129 -1.82 -12.40 -10.72
CA MET A 129 -0.81 -11.51 -11.31
C MET A 129 0.54 -12.20 -11.52
#